data_6127194b4286e9c59bbb932ed5c6184b
#
_entry.id   6127194b4286e9c59bbb932ed5c6184b
#
_cell.length_a   1.000
_cell.length_b   1.000
_cell.length_c   1.000
_cell.angle_alpha   90.00
_cell.angle_beta   90.00
_cell.angle_gamma   90.00
#
_symmetry.space_group_name_H-M   'P 1'
#
loop_
_entity.id
_entity.type
_entity.pdbx_description
1 polymer ?
#
loop_
_entity_poly.entity_id
_entity_poly.type
_entity_poly.pdbx_seq_one_letter_code
_entity_poly.pdbx_strand_id
1 'polypeptide(L)'
;MPSLRGLSIAAIAAGALFASPALAHPKLVSTTPAADASVETPSRITLTFSERLMPRLSGVEVIMTGMPGMPNHRMAVTGFQTSTGADGKTLIVALPRPLTTGSYQVTWHAVSADTHRIEGNFAFAVK
;
A
#
# COMPACT_ATOMS: atom_id res chain seq x y z
N MET A 1 -65.17 -10.08 -40.74
CA MET A 1 -64.32 -9.00 -40.27
C MET A 1 -63.11 -9.62 -39.59
N PRO A 2 -62.00 -9.69 -40.27
CA PRO A 2 -60.79 -10.17 -39.59
C PRO A 2 -60.22 -9.05 -38.73
N SER A 3 -60.21 -9.27 -37.44
CA SER A 3 -59.50 -8.38 -36.52
C SER A 3 -58.01 -8.66 -36.58
N LEU A 4 -57.29 -7.71 -37.07
CA LEU A 4 -55.83 -7.71 -36.98
C LEU A 4 -55.44 -7.47 -35.53
N ARG A 5 -55.09 -8.56 -34.87
CA ARG A 5 -54.41 -8.46 -33.56
C ARG A 5 -52.96 -8.21 -33.84
N GLY A 6 -52.58 -6.96 -33.61
CA GLY A 6 -51.18 -6.60 -33.65
C GLY A 6 -50.42 -7.30 -32.56
N LEU A 7 -49.50 -8.16 -32.96
CA LEU A 7 -48.59 -8.82 -32.08
C LEU A 7 -47.49 -7.79 -31.78
N SER A 8 -47.59 -7.13 -30.63
CA SER A 8 -46.50 -6.29 -30.16
C SER A 8 -45.39 -7.21 -29.64
N ILE A 9 -44.39 -7.40 -30.45
CA ILE A 9 -43.15 -8.04 -30.00
C ILE A 9 -42.39 -7.00 -29.19
N ALA A 10 -42.52 -7.11 -27.87
CA ALA A 10 -41.62 -6.38 -26.97
C ALA A 10 -40.24 -7.01 -27.09
N ALA A 11 -39.39 -6.37 -27.85
CA ALA A 11 -37.96 -6.72 -27.85
C ALA A 11 -37.38 -6.32 -26.49
N ILE A 12 -37.26 -7.27 -25.61
CA ILE A 12 -36.48 -7.09 -24.39
C ILE A 12 -35.03 -7.09 -24.86
N ALA A 13 -34.47 -5.90 -25.01
CA ALA A 13 -33.04 -5.72 -25.13
C ALA A 13 -32.43 -6.09 -23.78
N ALA A 14 -31.99 -7.32 -23.61
CA ALA A 14 -31.16 -7.71 -22.52
C ALA A 14 -29.83 -6.99 -22.70
N GLY A 15 -29.72 -5.81 -22.12
CA GLY A 15 -28.45 -5.12 -22.02
C GLY A 15 -27.53 -5.99 -21.16
N ALA A 16 -26.63 -6.72 -21.80
CA ALA A 16 -25.55 -7.37 -21.09
C ALA A 16 -24.69 -6.27 -20.47
N LEU A 17 -24.87 -6.05 -19.17
CA LEU A 17 -23.96 -5.24 -18.39
C LEU A 17 -22.64 -6.02 -18.31
N PHE A 18 -21.75 -5.76 -19.24
CA PHE A 18 -20.37 -6.16 -19.10
C PHE A 18 -19.77 -5.25 -18.02
N ALA A 19 -19.77 -5.73 -16.77
CA ALA A 19 -18.93 -5.15 -15.76
C ALA A 19 -17.49 -5.41 -16.19
N SER A 20 -16.84 -4.39 -16.77
CA SER A 20 -15.39 -4.42 -16.91
C SER A 20 -14.81 -4.67 -15.52
N PRO A 21 -13.93 -5.68 -15.31
CA PRO A 21 -13.22 -5.76 -14.05
C PRO A 21 -12.49 -4.44 -13.87
N ALA A 22 -12.90 -3.69 -12.85
CA ALA A 22 -12.18 -2.50 -12.46
C ALA A 22 -10.77 -2.97 -12.11
N LEU A 23 -9.78 -2.58 -12.92
CA LEU A 23 -8.38 -2.79 -12.58
C LEU A 23 -8.13 -1.91 -11.36
N ALA A 24 -8.22 -2.52 -10.19
CA ALA A 24 -7.91 -1.85 -8.94
C ALA A 24 -6.39 -1.68 -8.89
N HIS A 25 -5.92 -0.46 -9.12
CA HIS A 25 -4.53 -0.13 -8.86
C HIS A 25 -4.27 -0.26 -7.36
N PRO A 26 -3.19 -0.93 -6.93
CA PRO A 26 -2.84 -0.97 -5.53
C PRO A 26 -2.65 0.44 -5.00
N LYS A 27 -3.10 0.67 -3.77
CA LYS A 27 -2.96 1.96 -3.07
C LYS A 27 -2.42 1.68 -1.69
N LEU A 28 -1.58 2.58 -1.20
CA LEU A 28 -1.23 2.59 0.21
C LEU A 28 -2.44 3.09 1.00
N VAL A 29 -2.97 2.25 1.88
CA VAL A 29 -4.16 2.57 2.68
C VAL A 29 -3.76 3.17 4.02
N SER A 30 -2.76 2.59 4.68
CA SER A 30 -2.31 3.05 5.99
C SER A 30 -0.88 2.61 6.28
N THR A 31 -0.23 3.32 7.18
CA THR A 31 1.10 2.97 7.68
C THR A 31 1.13 3.06 9.20
N THR A 32 2.05 2.31 9.81
CA THR A 32 2.40 2.42 11.21
C THR A 32 3.93 2.49 11.31
N PRO A 33 4.54 3.56 11.80
CA PRO A 33 3.91 4.82 12.20
C PRO A 33 3.17 5.51 11.06
N ALA A 34 2.16 6.31 11.41
CA ALA A 34 1.43 7.10 10.42
C ALA A 34 2.34 8.16 9.79
N ALA A 35 2.05 8.55 8.55
CA ALA A 35 2.79 9.61 7.87
C ALA A 35 2.74 10.90 8.71
N ASP A 36 3.90 11.55 8.83
CA ASP A 36 4.13 12.78 9.57
C ASP A 36 3.88 12.69 11.08
N ALA A 37 3.68 11.49 11.61
CA ALA A 37 3.52 11.27 13.05
C ALA A 37 4.84 11.41 13.80
N SER A 38 4.75 11.77 15.07
CA SER A 38 5.85 11.72 16.03
C SER A 38 5.51 10.65 17.07
N VAL A 39 6.29 9.59 17.12
CA VAL A 39 5.96 8.39 17.91
C VAL A 39 7.08 8.04 18.88
N GLU A 40 6.73 7.25 19.88
CA GLU A 40 7.70 6.55 20.72
C GLU A 40 8.45 5.52 19.87
N THR A 41 9.52 5.00 20.40
CA THR A 41 10.44 4.08 19.71
C THR A 41 9.71 2.87 19.09
N PRO A 42 9.53 2.83 17.76
CA PRO A 42 8.86 1.69 17.13
C PRO A 42 9.81 0.50 16.95
N SER A 43 9.28 -0.69 17.10
CA SER A 43 10.01 -1.95 16.83
C SER A 43 9.72 -2.51 15.44
N ARG A 44 8.69 -2.00 14.78
CA ARG A 44 8.32 -2.41 13.42
C ARG A 44 7.67 -1.25 12.68
N ILE A 45 7.71 -1.37 11.37
CA ILE A 45 6.99 -0.48 10.45
C ILE A 45 6.05 -1.35 9.64
N THR A 46 4.81 -0.91 9.47
CA THR A 46 3.84 -1.63 8.63
C THR A 46 3.28 -0.73 7.56
N LEU A 47 3.06 -1.28 6.38
CA LEU A 47 2.43 -0.61 5.25
C LEU A 47 1.30 -1.50 4.74
N THR A 48 0.08 -1.02 4.83
CA THR A 48 -1.11 -1.76 4.39
C THR A 48 -1.61 -1.19 3.08
N PHE A 49 -1.80 -2.09 2.11
CA PHE A 49 -2.24 -1.75 0.75
C PHE A 49 -3.66 -2.24 0.49
N SER A 50 -4.28 -1.72 -0.54
CA SER A 50 -5.64 -2.09 -0.93
C SER A 50 -5.72 -3.46 -1.62
N GLU A 51 -4.61 -3.96 -2.15
CA GLU A 51 -4.54 -5.19 -2.94
C GLU A 51 -3.51 -6.17 -2.37
N ARG A 52 -3.67 -7.44 -2.71
CA ARG A 52 -2.69 -8.45 -2.35
C ARG A 52 -1.38 -8.18 -3.08
N LEU A 53 -0.28 -8.34 -2.37
CA LEU A 53 1.05 -8.06 -2.85
C LEU A 53 1.79 -9.32 -3.29
N MET A 54 2.73 -9.14 -4.19
CA MET A 54 3.78 -10.10 -4.50
C MET A 54 4.99 -9.79 -3.62
N PRO A 55 5.22 -10.54 -2.54
CA PRO A 55 6.23 -10.17 -1.53
C PRO A 55 7.64 -10.09 -2.11
N ARG A 56 7.97 -10.96 -3.06
CA ARG A 56 9.31 -10.99 -3.65
C ARG A 56 9.64 -9.78 -4.51
N LEU A 57 8.61 -9.06 -4.97
CA LEU A 57 8.76 -7.91 -5.85
C LEU A 57 8.44 -6.61 -5.13
N SER A 58 8.11 -6.68 -3.86
CA SER A 58 7.77 -5.53 -3.01
C SER A 58 8.81 -5.36 -1.92
N GLY A 59 9.05 -4.11 -1.53
CA GLY A 59 10.05 -3.85 -0.50
C GLY A 59 10.06 -2.42 -0.01
N VAL A 60 10.93 -2.18 0.95
CA VAL A 60 11.09 -0.88 1.58
C VAL A 60 12.56 -0.54 1.77
N GLU A 61 12.83 0.75 1.81
CA GLU A 61 14.09 1.32 2.23
C GLU A 61 13.78 2.31 3.36
N VAL A 62 14.53 2.25 4.44
CA VAL A 62 14.36 3.14 5.59
C VAL A 62 15.64 3.95 5.77
N ILE A 63 15.49 5.27 5.79
CA ILE A 63 16.61 6.19 5.93
C ILE A 63 16.33 7.11 7.10
N MET A 64 17.26 7.17 8.06
CA MET A 64 17.29 8.27 9.02
C MET A 64 17.69 9.53 8.27
N THR A 65 16.89 10.58 8.35
CA THR A 65 17.13 11.84 7.67
C THR A 65 17.70 12.93 8.57
N GLY A 66 17.65 12.71 9.88
CA GLY A 66 18.20 13.64 10.86
C GLY A 66 18.10 13.07 12.25
N MET A 67 18.88 13.62 13.17
CA MET A 67 18.90 13.27 14.58
C MET A 67 19.11 14.53 15.42
N PRO A 68 18.83 14.51 16.73
CA PRO A 68 19.07 15.67 17.59
C PRO A 68 20.51 16.18 17.47
N GLY A 69 20.67 17.47 17.21
CA GLY A 69 21.98 18.09 16.98
C GLY A 69 22.57 17.89 15.59
N MET A 70 21.98 17.03 14.76
CA MET A 70 22.44 16.74 13.39
C MET A 70 21.26 16.64 12.43
N PRO A 71 20.58 17.75 12.09
CA PRO A 71 19.32 17.73 11.35
C PRO A 71 19.41 17.24 9.91
N ASN A 72 20.62 17.16 9.34
CA ASN A 72 20.82 16.68 7.97
C ASN A 72 21.64 15.40 7.92
N HIS A 73 21.70 14.64 9.02
CA HIS A 73 22.44 13.40 9.11
C HIS A 73 21.64 12.27 8.47
N ARG A 74 22.03 11.85 7.29
CA ARG A 74 21.39 10.74 6.57
C ARG A 74 22.14 9.45 6.81
N MET A 75 21.40 8.43 7.22
CA MET A 75 21.95 7.10 7.44
C MET A 75 20.92 6.03 7.12
N ALA A 76 21.30 5.05 6.30
CA ALA A 76 20.44 3.93 6.01
C ALA A 76 20.24 3.06 7.25
N VAL A 77 18.99 2.68 7.51
CA VAL A 77 18.66 1.66 8.50
C VAL A 77 18.79 0.31 7.81
N THR A 78 19.62 -0.57 8.37
CA THR A 78 19.92 -1.87 7.78
C THR A 78 19.60 -3.00 8.74
N GLY A 79 19.64 -4.24 8.26
CA GLY A 79 19.47 -5.44 9.08
C GLY A 79 18.02 -5.78 9.38
N PHE A 80 17.05 -5.06 8.87
CA PHE A 80 15.65 -5.41 9.02
C PHE A 80 15.23 -6.51 8.04
N GLN A 81 14.16 -7.21 8.39
CA GLN A 81 13.53 -8.19 7.53
C GLN A 81 12.13 -7.74 7.15
N THR A 82 11.77 -7.95 5.89
CA THR A 82 10.45 -7.63 5.38
C THR A 82 9.66 -8.90 5.18
N SER A 83 8.43 -8.92 5.67
CA SER A 83 7.50 -10.02 5.50
C SER A 83 6.11 -9.48 5.14
N THR A 84 5.19 -10.38 4.80
CA THR A 84 3.83 -10.03 4.48
C THR A 84 2.92 -10.52 5.60
N GLY A 85 1.95 -9.69 5.98
CA GLY A 85 0.92 -10.08 6.94
C GLY A 85 0.03 -11.20 6.41
N ALA A 86 -0.77 -11.80 7.31
CA ALA A 86 -1.68 -12.90 6.96
C ALA A 86 -2.72 -12.51 5.90
N ASP A 87 -3.06 -11.23 5.79
CA ASP A 87 -3.99 -10.71 4.78
C ASP A 87 -3.39 -10.65 3.36
N GLY A 88 -2.08 -10.82 3.23
CA GLY A 88 -1.37 -10.66 1.98
C GLY A 88 -1.26 -9.22 1.48
N LYS A 89 -1.75 -8.25 2.23
CA LYS A 89 -1.85 -6.83 1.84
C LYS A 89 -0.94 -5.91 2.65
N THR A 90 -0.32 -6.43 3.69
CA THR A 90 0.50 -5.64 4.61
C THR A 90 1.96 -6.05 4.51
N LEU A 91 2.83 -5.10 4.21
CA LEU A 91 4.28 -5.28 4.38
C LEU A 91 4.63 -4.98 5.82
N ILE A 92 5.39 -5.88 6.43
CA ILE A 92 5.86 -5.76 7.80
C ILE A 92 7.38 -5.68 7.77
N VAL A 93 7.92 -4.58 8.28
CA VAL A 93 9.35 -4.38 8.45
C VAL A 93 9.69 -4.65 9.90
N ALA A 94 10.33 -5.77 10.17
CA ALA A 94 10.77 -6.14 11.51
C ALA A 94 12.17 -5.54 11.74
N LEU A 95 12.23 -4.54 12.61
CA LEU A 95 13.48 -3.85 12.91
C LEU A 95 14.31 -4.69 13.90
N PRO A 96 15.62 -4.87 13.66
CA PRO A 96 16.49 -5.64 14.57
C PRO A 96 16.67 -4.93 15.91
N ARG A 97 16.55 -3.61 15.93
CA ARG A 97 16.61 -2.76 17.11
C ARG A 97 15.56 -1.67 16.97
N PRO A 98 15.02 -1.20 18.10
CA PRO A 98 14.14 -0.04 18.06
C PRO A 98 14.84 1.16 17.43
N LEU A 99 14.10 1.95 16.65
CA LEU A 99 14.66 3.16 16.04
C LEU A 99 14.96 4.20 17.10
N THR A 100 16.10 4.85 16.97
CA THR A 100 16.51 5.92 17.87
C THR A 100 15.79 7.22 17.54
N THR A 101 15.82 8.15 18.50
CA THR A 101 15.26 9.49 18.31
C THR A 101 15.80 10.14 17.04
N GLY A 102 14.92 10.66 16.20
CA GLY A 102 15.29 11.30 14.95
C GLY A 102 14.14 11.31 13.96
N SER A 103 14.45 11.75 12.75
CA SER A 103 13.52 11.77 11.63
C SER A 103 13.86 10.67 10.64
N TYR A 104 12.83 10.05 10.08
CA TYR A 104 12.97 8.90 9.19
C TYR A 104 12.12 9.07 7.94
N GLN A 105 12.61 8.54 6.84
CA GLN A 105 11.85 8.42 5.60
C GLN A 105 11.81 6.96 5.17
N VAL A 106 10.62 6.49 4.85
CA VAL A 106 10.39 5.15 4.29
C VAL A 106 10.06 5.33 2.81
N THR A 107 10.89 4.75 1.97
CA THR A 107 10.65 4.67 0.53
C THR A 107 10.23 3.23 0.22
N TRP A 108 9.15 3.06 -0.47
CA TRP A 108 8.60 1.75 -0.72
C TRP A 108 8.23 1.55 -2.17
N HIS A 109 8.24 0.30 -2.60
CA HIS A 109 7.65 -0.16 -3.85
C HIS A 109 6.80 -1.39 -3.57
N ALA A 110 5.69 -1.49 -4.24
CA ALA A 110 4.77 -2.61 -4.10
C ALA A 110 4.29 -3.07 -5.46
N VAL A 111 4.31 -4.38 -5.66
CA VAL A 111 3.77 -5.02 -6.85
C VAL A 111 2.57 -5.84 -6.41
N SER A 112 1.42 -5.57 -6.97
CA SER A 112 0.20 -6.31 -6.69
C SER A 112 0.16 -7.64 -7.44
N ALA A 113 -0.74 -8.53 -7.03
CA ALA A 113 -0.89 -9.84 -7.63
C ALA A 113 -1.22 -9.79 -9.14
N ASP A 114 -1.76 -8.68 -9.62
CA ASP A 114 -2.02 -8.42 -11.05
C ASP A 114 -0.82 -7.81 -11.79
N THR A 115 0.35 -7.76 -11.15
CA THR A 115 1.64 -7.28 -11.68
C THR A 115 1.80 -5.76 -11.83
N HIS A 116 0.86 -4.95 -11.35
CA HIS A 116 1.05 -3.50 -11.31
C HIS A 116 2.02 -3.10 -10.20
N ARG A 117 2.98 -2.25 -10.55
CA ARG A 117 3.96 -1.69 -9.61
C ARG A 117 3.59 -0.25 -9.26
N ILE A 118 3.58 0.04 -7.98
CA ILE A 118 3.50 1.39 -7.45
C ILE A 118 4.65 1.64 -6.49
N GLU A 119 4.98 2.91 -6.29
CA GLU A 119 6.03 3.32 -5.36
C GLU A 119 5.66 4.64 -4.70
N GLY A 120 6.26 4.91 -3.57
CA GLY A 120 6.04 6.15 -2.83
C GLY A 120 6.94 6.24 -1.63
N ASN A 121 6.71 7.24 -0.83
CA ASN A 121 7.44 7.45 0.42
C ASN A 121 6.56 8.15 1.45
N PHE A 122 6.95 8.01 2.70
CA PHE A 122 6.38 8.79 3.80
C PHE A 122 7.46 9.00 4.86
N ALA A 123 7.23 9.96 5.72
CA ALA A 123 8.15 10.30 6.79
C ALA A 123 7.45 10.25 8.14
N PHE A 124 8.23 10.02 9.19
CA PHE A 124 7.80 10.10 10.57
C PHE A 124 8.99 10.47 11.46
N ALA A 125 8.70 10.83 12.68
CA ALA A 125 9.71 11.16 13.68
C ALA A 125 9.59 10.22 14.89
N VAL A 126 10.72 9.94 15.51
CA VAL A 126 10.83 9.20 16.77
C VAL A 126 11.27 10.17 17.85
N LYS A 127 10.48 10.23 18.92
CA LYS A 127 10.74 11.09 20.08
C LYS A 127 11.87 10.55 20.94
#